data_705c1fb7ff5e6605cf5e626780cd7806
#
_entry.id   705c1fb7ff5e6605cf5e626780cd7806
#
_cell.length_a   1.000
_cell.length_b   1.000
_cell.length_c   1.000
_cell.angle_alpha   90.00
_cell.angle_beta   90.00
_cell.angle_gamma   90.00
#
_symmetry.space_group_name_H-M   'P 1'
#
loop_
_entity.id
_entity.type
_entity.pdbx_description
1 polymer ?
#
loop_
_entity_poly.entity_id
_entity_poly.type
_entity_poly.pdbx_seq_one_letter_code
_entity_poly.pdbx_strand_id
1 'polypeptide(L)'
;MPKDHAFFEKLNFDDFRRLALDDSLSVHEKVGFPDVYRLDHEEKIYADLTRKLPSLLVGGSRILDIGCGCSDLPNMLMRNAQRLDQRLFLLDSPEMLGQLPDPLGDAIVKMPAKFPDCSEFLAEFRGHMDVVMTYSVLQYVFADGNVFKFIDEALKLLAPGGHFLIGDIPNISMRKRFFSSENGVAHHQAFTGSEARPSVEFNRIEADQIDDSVVLSIVGRARAAGFHGFVLPQPPELPMANRREDILIVRP
;
A
#
# COMPACT_ATOMS: atom_id res chain seq x y z
N MET A 1 1.47 26.74 0.46
CA MET A 1 2.66 26.19 1.13
C MET A 1 2.53 24.66 1.07
N PRO A 2 3.58 23.90 0.76
CA PRO A 2 3.50 22.45 0.82
C PRO A 2 3.08 22.03 2.22
N LYS A 3 2.14 21.08 2.31
CA LYS A 3 1.67 20.53 3.59
C LYS A 3 2.80 19.70 4.18
N ASP A 4 3.01 19.83 5.48
CA ASP A 4 4.05 19.10 6.16
C ASP A 4 3.64 17.61 6.36
N HIS A 5 4.58 16.74 6.70
CA HIS A 5 4.36 15.31 6.89
C HIS A 5 3.30 15.03 7.99
N ALA A 6 3.25 15.87 9.04
CA ALA A 6 2.31 15.71 10.15
C ALA A 6 0.84 15.83 9.72
N PHE A 7 0.57 16.56 8.63
CA PHE A 7 -0.78 16.67 8.06
C PHE A 7 -1.30 15.33 7.54
N PHE A 8 -0.41 14.48 7.01
CA PHE A 8 -0.77 13.20 6.38
C PHE A 8 -0.75 12.00 7.35
N GLU A 9 -0.32 12.19 8.62
CA GLU A 9 -0.19 11.08 9.58
C GLU A 9 -1.52 10.55 10.13
N LYS A 10 -2.59 11.34 10.09
CA LYS A 10 -3.88 11.02 10.73
C LYS A 10 -5.07 11.11 9.79
N LEU A 11 -4.88 10.68 8.54
CA LEU A 11 -5.95 10.66 7.56
C LEU A 11 -6.81 9.40 7.73
N ASN A 12 -8.11 9.55 7.53
CA ASN A 12 -9.06 8.46 7.39
C ASN A 12 -9.63 8.40 5.96
N PHE A 13 -10.48 7.43 5.67
CA PHE A 13 -11.06 7.25 4.35
C PHE A 13 -11.80 8.50 3.83
N ASP A 14 -12.55 9.19 4.69
CA ASP A 14 -13.29 10.40 4.29
C ASP A 14 -12.37 11.61 4.08
N ASP A 15 -11.22 11.65 4.77
CA ASP A 15 -10.18 12.65 4.51
C ASP A 15 -9.61 12.48 3.12
N PHE A 16 -9.29 11.25 2.70
CA PHE A 16 -8.80 10.98 1.35
C PHE A 16 -9.80 11.36 0.26
N ARG A 17 -11.10 11.16 0.49
CA ARG A 17 -12.16 11.64 -0.40
C ARG A 17 -12.10 13.17 -0.59
N ARG A 18 -11.88 13.91 0.50
CA ARG A 18 -11.72 15.37 0.45
C ARG A 18 -10.45 15.80 -0.26
N LEU A 19 -9.33 15.13 0.00
CA LEU A 19 -8.06 15.41 -0.69
C LEU A 19 -8.17 15.17 -2.20
N ALA A 20 -8.88 14.14 -2.63
CA ALA A 20 -9.08 13.85 -4.05
C ALA A 20 -9.76 15.00 -4.81
N LEU A 21 -10.65 15.75 -4.15
CA LEU A 21 -11.39 16.87 -4.73
C LEU A 21 -10.67 18.23 -4.60
N ASP A 22 -9.54 18.28 -3.91
CA ASP A 22 -8.78 19.52 -3.73
C ASP A 22 -7.81 19.74 -4.91
N ASP A 23 -8.20 20.60 -5.85
CA ASP A 23 -7.41 20.92 -7.06
C ASP A 23 -6.11 21.69 -6.75
N SER A 24 -5.93 22.16 -5.52
CA SER A 24 -4.68 22.81 -5.11
C SER A 24 -3.57 21.82 -4.75
N LEU A 25 -3.90 20.53 -4.61
CA LEU A 25 -2.99 19.46 -4.23
C LEU A 25 -2.39 18.76 -5.45
N SER A 26 -1.13 18.36 -5.33
CA SER A 26 -0.52 17.45 -6.30
C SER A 26 -1.16 16.06 -6.23
N VAL A 27 -0.93 15.24 -7.25
CA VAL A 27 -1.41 13.85 -7.28
C VAL A 27 -0.86 13.03 -6.10
N HIS A 28 0.36 13.31 -5.64
CA HIS A 28 0.97 12.64 -4.50
C HIS A 28 0.36 13.11 -3.18
N GLU A 29 0.10 14.40 -3.03
CA GLU A 29 -0.57 14.95 -1.85
C GLU A 29 -2.00 14.43 -1.71
N LYS A 30 -2.72 14.23 -2.82
CA LYS A 30 -4.04 13.60 -2.83
C LYS A 30 -4.03 12.18 -2.26
N VAL A 31 -2.94 11.43 -2.46
CA VAL A 31 -2.78 10.07 -1.92
C VAL A 31 -1.98 10.03 -0.61
N GLY A 32 -1.83 11.17 0.07
CA GLY A 32 -1.29 11.24 1.42
C GLY A 32 0.23 11.35 1.52
N PHE A 33 0.92 11.81 0.46
CA PHE A 33 2.36 11.98 0.48
C PHE A 33 2.80 13.34 -0.02
N PRO A 34 3.70 14.04 0.69
CA PRO A 34 4.43 15.15 0.09
C PRO A 34 5.21 14.70 -1.16
N ASP A 35 5.30 15.56 -2.18
CA ASP A 35 6.00 15.24 -3.44
C ASP A 35 7.44 14.75 -3.22
N VAL A 36 8.16 15.30 -2.23
CA VAL A 36 9.53 14.92 -1.91
C VAL A 36 9.71 13.41 -1.63
N TYR A 37 8.64 12.69 -1.27
CA TYR A 37 8.68 11.25 -0.98
C TYR A 37 8.15 10.38 -2.13
N ARG A 38 7.54 10.97 -3.17
CA ARG A 38 6.91 10.18 -4.25
C ARG A 38 7.39 10.56 -5.63
N LEU A 39 7.73 11.82 -5.86
CA LEU A 39 8.18 12.29 -7.17
C LEU A 39 9.35 11.43 -7.67
N ASP A 40 9.26 10.96 -8.92
CA ASP A 40 10.25 10.11 -9.60
C ASP A 40 10.47 8.70 -8.97
N HIS A 41 9.56 8.24 -8.10
CA HIS A 41 9.67 6.91 -7.48
C HIS A 41 8.63 5.89 -8.00
N GLU A 42 7.59 6.30 -8.72
CA GLU A 42 6.49 5.41 -9.13
C GLU A 42 6.98 4.26 -10.04
N GLU A 43 7.92 4.54 -10.97
CA GLU A 43 8.51 3.48 -11.80
C GLU A 43 9.31 2.46 -10.99
N LYS A 44 10.03 2.89 -9.97
CA LYS A 44 10.78 2.00 -9.07
C LYS A 44 9.84 1.16 -8.22
N ILE A 45 8.75 1.77 -7.72
CA ILE A 45 7.69 1.07 -7.00
C ILE A 45 7.07 0.00 -7.90
N TYR A 46 6.68 0.36 -9.13
CA TYR A 46 6.10 -0.58 -10.08
C TYR A 46 7.06 -1.73 -10.42
N ALA A 47 8.36 -1.44 -10.62
CA ALA A 47 9.37 -2.45 -10.87
C ALA A 47 9.55 -3.41 -9.66
N ASP A 48 9.44 -2.91 -8.43
CA ASP A 48 9.48 -3.74 -7.23
C ASP A 48 8.23 -4.61 -7.10
N LEU A 49 7.05 -4.05 -7.35
CA LEU A 49 5.79 -4.78 -7.37
C LEU A 49 5.81 -5.94 -8.38
N THR A 50 6.30 -5.72 -9.60
CA THR A 50 6.38 -6.78 -10.61
C THR A 50 7.37 -7.89 -10.27
N ARG A 51 8.42 -7.59 -9.49
CA ARG A 51 9.33 -8.61 -8.94
C ARG A 51 8.68 -9.46 -7.84
N LYS A 52 7.88 -8.85 -6.97
CA LYS A 52 7.20 -9.51 -5.84
C LYS A 52 5.92 -10.23 -6.26
N LEU A 53 5.28 -9.75 -7.33
CA LEU A 53 4.01 -10.24 -7.88
C LEU A 53 4.17 -10.64 -9.36
N PRO A 54 4.79 -11.78 -9.67
CA PRO A 54 5.08 -12.16 -11.06
C PRO A 54 3.81 -12.23 -11.94
N SER A 55 2.65 -12.56 -11.37
CA SER A 55 1.37 -12.60 -12.09
C SER A 55 0.94 -11.24 -12.66
N LEU A 56 1.52 -10.11 -12.20
CA LEU A 56 1.35 -8.81 -12.86
C LEU A 56 1.91 -8.78 -14.29
N LEU A 57 2.80 -9.70 -14.64
CA LEU A 57 3.40 -9.82 -15.97
C LEU A 57 2.82 -10.98 -16.80
N VAL A 58 1.81 -11.69 -16.28
CA VAL A 58 1.17 -12.82 -16.94
C VAL A 58 -0.13 -12.37 -17.60
N GLY A 59 -0.31 -12.70 -18.89
CA GLY A 59 -1.54 -12.40 -19.62
C GLY A 59 -2.77 -13.10 -19.03
N GLY A 60 -3.92 -12.42 -19.06
CA GLY A 60 -5.18 -12.95 -18.55
C GLY A 60 -5.33 -12.99 -17.03
N SER A 61 -4.33 -12.58 -16.26
CA SER A 61 -4.41 -12.54 -14.78
C SER A 61 -5.52 -11.61 -14.29
N ARG A 62 -6.14 -11.99 -13.15
CA ARG A 62 -7.10 -11.17 -12.42
C ARG A 62 -6.42 -10.48 -11.25
N ILE A 63 -6.47 -9.17 -11.25
CA ILE A 63 -5.73 -8.30 -10.33
C ILE A 63 -6.71 -7.40 -9.60
N LEU A 64 -6.60 -7.33 -8.27
CA LEU A 64 -7.32 -6.38 -7.43
C LEU A 64 -6.32 -5.46 -6.73
N ASP A 65 -6.46 -4.16 -6.94
CA ASP A 65 -5.74 -3.12 -6.20
C ASP A 65 -6.70 -2.43 -5.21
N ILE A 66 -6.46 -2.62 -3.90
CA ILE A 66 -7.29 -2.10 -2.82
C ILE A 66 -6.69 -0.80 -2.29
N GLY A 67 -7.42 0.29 -2.41
CA GLY A 67 -6.93 1.62 -2.08
C GLY A 67 -5.93 2.10 -3.12
N CYS A 68 -6.29 1.97 -4.41
CA CYS A 68 -5.39 2.26 -5.54
C CYS A 68 -4.94 3.73 -5.61
N GLY A 69 -5.72 4.66 -5.03
CA GLY A 69 -5.45 6.09 -5.13
C GLY A 69 -5.58 6.62 -6.55
N CYS A 70 -4.91 7.75 -6.80
CA CYS A 70 -4.97 8.43 -8.11
C CYS A 70 -3.59 8.87 -8.62
N SER A 71 -2.50 8.31 -8.08
CA SER A 71 -1.13 8.60 -8.54
C SER A 71 -0.81 7.90 -9.87
N ASP A 72 0.46 7.89 -10.28
CA ASP A 72 0.86 7.24 -11.53
C ASP A 72 0.85 5.70 -11.45
N LEU A 73 0.94 5.12 -10.26
CA LEU A 73 0.96 3.67 -10.09
C LEU A 73 -0.28 2.97 -10.66
N PRO A 74 -1.54 3.36 -10.33
CA PRO A 74 -2.71 2.77 -10.96
C PRO A 74 -2.74 2.99 -12.48
N ASN A 75 -2.24 4.11 -12.99
CA ASN A 75 -2.12 4.36 -14.43
C ASN A 75 -1.16 3.36 -15.10
N MET A 76 -0.05 3.00 -14.43
CA MET A 76 0.89 1.98 -14.93
C MET A 76 0.25 0.60 -14.94
N LEU A 77 -0.51 0.24 -13.89
CA LEU A 77 -1.27 -1.00 -13.83
C LEU A 77 -2.33 -1.08 -14.92
N MET A 78 -3.07 0.01 -15.18
CA MET A 78 -4.06 0.08 -16.26
C MET A 78 -3.44 -0.16 -17.63
N ARG A 79 -2.32 0.50 -17.95
CA ARG A 79 -1.59 0.30 -19.21
C ARG A 79 -1.09 -1.14 -19.35
N ASN A 80 -0.58 -1.72 -18.26
CA ASN A 80 -0.10 -3.09 -18.26
C ASN A 80 -1.25 -4.08 -18.47
N ALA A 81 -2.37 -3.89 -17.79
CA ALA A 81 -3.56 -4.73 -17.92
C ALA A 81 -4.11 -4.73 -19.34
N GLN A 82 -4.17 -3.56 -20.00
CA GLN A 82 -4.56 -3.47 -21.42
C GLN A 82 -3.60 -4.22 -22.34
N ARG A 83 -2.29 -4.05 -22.13
CA ARG A 83 -1.25 -4.70 -22.95
C ARG A 83 -1.25 -6.22 -22.83
N LEU A 84 -1.60 -6.76 -21.66
CA LEU A 84 -1.53 -8.18 -21.33
C LEU A 84 -2.90 -8.87 -21.29
N ASP A 85 -3.97 -8.19 -21.71
CA ASP A 85 -5.35 -8.69 -21.64
C ASP A 85 -5.72 -9.22 -20.23
N GLN A 86 -5.32 -8.46 -19.20
CA GLN A 86 -5.59 -8.78 -17.79
C GLN A 86 -6.91 -8.14 -17.35
N ARG A 87 -7.55 -8.72 -16.35
CA ARG A 87 -8.71 -8.11 -15.71
C ARG A 87 -8.28 -7.41 -14.43
N LEU A 88 -8.33 -6.07 -14.44
CA LEU A 88 -7.90 -5.22 -13.33
C LEU A 88 -9.11 -4.58 -12.63
N PHE A 89 -9.20 -4.77 -11.32
CA PHE A 89 -10.16 -4.12 -10.46
C PHE A 89 -9.44 -3.07 -9.61
N LEU A 90 -9.85 -1.81 -9.73
CA LEU A 90 -9.34 -0.68 -8.95
C LEU A 90 -10.41 -0.29 -7.93
N LEU A 91 -10.13 -0.53 -6.65
CA LEU A 91 -11.08 -0.28 -5.57
C LEU A 91 -10.60 0.89 -4.71
N ASP A 92 -11.42 1.96 -4.69
CA ASP A 92 -11.19 3.15 -3.87
C ASP A 92 -12.50 3.96 -3.75
N SER A 93 -12.45 5.14 -3.16
CA SER A 93 -13.56 6.08 -3.14
C SER A 93 -13.93 6.56 -4.55
N PRO A 94 -15.20 6.94 -4.79
CA PRO A 94 -15.59 7.46 -6.12
C PRO A 94 -14.81 8.72 -6.49
N GLU A 95 -14.41 9.54 -5.53
CA GLU A 95 -13.64 10.76 -5.73
C GLU A 95 -12.21 10.46 -6.21
N MET A 96 -11.54 9.45 -5.62
CA MET A 96 -10.22 8.99 -6.07
C MET A 96 -10.30 8.37 -7.46
N LEU A 97 -11.24 7.46 -7.68
CA LEU A 97 -11.43 6.82 -8.98
C LEU A 97 -11.81 7.80 -10.09
N GLY A 98 -12.48 8.90 -9.73
CA GLY A 98 -12.81 9.99 -10.65
C GLY A 98 -11.59 10.77 -11.16
N GLN A 99 -10.43 10.70 -10.46
CA GLN A 99 -9.17 11.32 -10.90
C GLN A 99 -8.42 10.46 -11.95
N LEU A 100 -8.75 9.17 -12.04
CA LEU A 100 -8.12 8.26 -13.00
C LEU A 100 -8.79 8.38 -14.38
N PRO A 101 -8.04 8.18 -15.48
CA PRO A 101 -8.62 8.18 -16.82
C PRO A 101 -9.70 7.08 -16.96
N ASP A 102 -10.67 7.33 -17.83
CA ASP A 102 -11.67 6.31 -18.12
C ASP A 102 -11.03 5.11 -18.84
N PRO A 103 -11.32 3.89 -18.40
CA PRO A 103 -10.76 2.71 -19.02
C PRO A 103 -11.34 2.48 -20.42
N LEU A 104 -10.49 1.98 -21.32
CA LEU A 104 -10.93 1.51 -22.63
C LEU A 104 -11.38 0.04 -22.52
N GLY A 105 -12.65 -0.24 -22.77
CA GLY A 105 -13.23 -1.58 -22.71
C GLY A 105 -13.49 -2.09 -21.27
N ASP A 106 -13.84 -3.38 -21.15
CA ASP A 106 -14.35 -4.00 -19.90
C ASP A 106 -13.26 -4.68 -19.05
N ALA A 107 -12.00 -4.63 -19.51
CA ALA A 107 -10.88 -5.28 -18.83
C ALA A 107 -10.49 -4.61 -17.51
N ILE A 108 -10.77 -3.30 -17.39
CA ILE A 108 -10.47 -2.50 -16.20
C ILE A 108 -11.77 -2.02 -15.58
N VAL A 109 -11.97 -2.33 -14.30
CA VAL A 109 -13.18 -2.01 -13.55
C VAL A 109 -12.85 -1.09 -12.39
N LYS A 110 -13.37 0.13 -12.40
CA LYS A 110 -13.34 1.06 -11.28
C LYS A 110 -14.47 0.72 -10.31
N MET A 111 -14.12 0.39 -9.07
CA MET A 111 -15.06 -0.07 -8.03
C MET A 111 -15.14 0.95 -6.88
N PRO A 112 -16.15 1.82 -6.86
CA PRO A 112 -16.33 2.79 -5.78
C PRO A 112 -16.83 2.11 -4.50
N ALA A 113 -15.90 1.77 -3.60
CA ALA A 113 -16.21 1.14 -2.30
C ALA A 113 -15.10 1.40 -1.27
N LYS A 114 -15.45 1.24 0.02
CA LYS A 114 -14.50 1.08 1.12
C LYS A 114 -14.33 -0.41 1.39
N PHE A 115 -13.13 -0.96 1.16
CA PHE A 115 -12.89 -2.38 1.44
C PHE A 115 -12.87 -2.65 2.96
N PRO A 116 -13.52 -3.73 3.46
CA PRO A 116 -14.18 -4.81 2.71
C PRO A 116 -15.72 -4.65 2.57
N ASP A 117 -16.25 -3.43 2.54
CA ASP A 117 -17.70 -3.20 2.47
C ASP A 117 -18.21 -3.26 1.01
N CYS A 118 -17.86 -4.37 0.31
CA CYS A 118 -18.22 -4.67 -1.08
C CYS A 118 -18.67 -6.14 -1.21
N SER A 119 -19.73 -6.52 -0.50
CA SER A 119 -20.16 -7.92 -0.31
C SER A 119 -20.45 -8.67 -1.60
N GLU A 120 -21.04 -8.03 -2.60
CA GLU A 120 -21.34 -8.65 -3.90
C GLU A 120 -20.07 -9.06 -4.62
N PHE A 121 -19.08 -8.16 -4.70
CA PHE A 121 -17.77 -8.44 -5.27
C PHE A 121 -17.03 -9.55 -4.52
N LEU A 122 -17.05 -9.50 -3.17
CA LEU A 122 -16.40 -10.51 -2.34
C LEU A 122 -17.02 -11.91 -2.55
N ALA A 123 -18.33 -11.99 -2.78
CA ALA A 123 -19.01 -13.25 -3.06
C ALA A 123 -18.69 -13.77 -4.48
N GLU A 124 -18.74 -12.89 -5.49
CA GLU A 124 -18.49 -13.23 -6.90
C GLU A 124 -17.05 -13.69 -7.14
N PHE A 125 -16.07 -12.99 -6.56
CA PHE A 125 -14.65 -13.22 -6.84
C PHE A 125 -13.92 -14.05 -5.79
N ARG A 126 -14.63 -14.71 -4.90
CA ARG A 126 -14.03 -15.60 -3.91
C ARG A 126 -13.19 -16.70 -4.55
N GLY A 127 -11.90 -16.73 -4.25
CA GLY A 127 -10.97 -17.72 -4.79
C GLY A 127 -10.58 -17.54 -6.26
N HIS A 128 -10.74 -16.33 -6.81
CA HIS A 128 -10.53 -16.07 -8.23
C HIS A 128 -9.44 -15.07 -8.56
N MET A 129 -8.85 -14.38 -7.57
CA MET A 129 -7.81 -13.36 -7.82
C MET A 129 -6.42 -14.00 -7.86
N ASP A 130 -5.69 -13.78 -8.95
CA ASP A 130 -4.28 -14.16 -9.07
C ASP A 130 -3.37 -13.21 -8.28
N VAL A 131 -3.77 -11.93 -8.23
CA VAL A 131 -3.11 -10.89 -7.44
C VAL A 131 -4.14 -10.10 -6.67
N VAL A 132 -3.93 -9.97 -5.37
CA VAL A 132 -4.51 -8.90 -4.54
C VAL A 132 -3.35 -8.03 -4.07
N MET A 133 -3.49 -6.72 -4.14
CA MET A 133 -2.49 -5.82 -3.60
C MET A 133 -3.14 -4.65 -2.87
N THR A 134 -2.40 -4.10 -1.93
CA THR A 134 -2.70 -2.84 -1.26
C THR A 134 -1.36 -2.17 -0.94
N TYR A 135 -1.16 -0.94 -1.36
CA TYR A 135 0.13 -0.26 -1.25
C TYR A 135 -0.01 1.09 -0.54
N SER A 136 0.72 1.28 0.57
CA SER A 136 0.63 2.47 1.43
C SER A 136 -0.74 2.71 2.08
N VAL A 137 -1.53 1.67 2.35
CA VAL A 137 -2.90 1.76 2.86
C VAL A 137 -3.05 1.20 4.28
N LEU A 138 -2.27 0.15 4.62
CA LEU A 138 -2.49 -0.64 5.83
C LEU A 138 -2.50 0.21 7.12
N GLN A 139 -1.69 1.25 7.20
CA GLN A 139 -1.61 2.15 8.37
C GLN A 139 -2.96 2.84 8.66
N TYR A 140 -3.71 3.18 7.63
CA TYR A 140 -5.03 3.81 7.79
C TYR A 140 -6.09 2.79 8.19
N VAL A 141 -6.01 1.57 7.65
CA VAL A 141 -6.88 0.46 8.07
C VAL A 141 -6.61 0.07 9.53
N PHE A 142 -5.34 0.12 9.96
CA PHE A 142 -4.95 -0.18 11.33
C PHE A 142 -5.46 0.87 12.32
N ALA A 143 -5.37 2.15 11.97
CA ALA A 143 -5.78 3.25 12.84
C ALA A 143 -7.30 3.43 12.94
N ASP A 144 -8.07 3.20 11.86
CA ASP A 144 -9.50 3.55 11.75
C ASP A 144 -10.40 2.34 11.42
N GLY A 145 -9.86 1.12 11.36
CA GLY A 145 -10.60 -0.04 10.92
C GLY A 145 -10.31 -1.32 11.69
N ASN A 146 -10.78 -2.42 11.13
CA ASN A 146 -10.46 -3.76 11.61
C ASN A 146 -9.47 -4.42 10.64
N VAL A 147 -8.17 -4.33 10.96
CA VAL A 147 -7.09 -4.85 10.13
C VAL A 147 -7.24 -6.35 9.85
N PHE A 148 -7.66 -7.15 10.83
CA PHE A 148 -7.82 -8.58 10.62
C PHE A 148 -9.03 -8.92 9.76
N LYS A 149 -10.14 -8.19 9.86
CA LYS A 149 -11.26 -8.35 8.93
C LYS A 149 -10.81 -8.02 7.49
N PHE A 150 -10.05 -6.93 7.32
CA PHE A 150 -9.49 -6.54 6.03
C PHE A 150 -8.62 -7.66 5.43
N ILE A 151 -7.67 -8.20 6.21
CA ILE A 151 -6.78 -9.29 5.77
C ILE A 151 -7.59 -10.55 5.43
N ASP A 152 -8.52 -10.97 6.30
CA ASP A 152 -9.32 -12.18 6.10
C ASP A 152 -10.15 -12.13 4.82
N GLU A 153 -10.78 -10.99 4.53
CA GLU A 153 -11.57 -10.85 3.30
C GLU A 153 -10.68 -10.82 2.06
N ALA A 154 -9.50 -10.18 2.13
CA ALA A 154 -8.53 -10.20 1.03
C ALA A 154 -8.01 -11.63 0.75
N LEU A 155 -7.69 -12.41 1.78
CA LEU A 155 -7.23 -13.79 1.64
C LEU A 155 -8.27 -14.71 0.98
N LYS A 156 -9.56 -14.49 1.25
CA LYS A 156 -10.65 -15.26 0.63
C LYS A 156 -10.75 -15.07 -0.88
N LEU A 157 -10.23 -13.99 -1.42
CA LEU A 157 -10.26 -13.68 -2.84
C LEU A 157 -9.20 -14.44 -3.64
N LEU A 158 -8.10 -14.88 -3.02
CA LEU A 158 -6.96 -15.48 -3.73
C LEU A 158 -7.34 -16.80 -4.40
N ALA A 159 -6.99 -16.94 -5.67
CA ALA A 159 -6.96 -18.20 -6.39
C ALA A 159 -5.86 -19.13 -5.85
N PRO A 160 -5.90 -20.46 -6.09
CA PRO A 160 -4.75 -21.32 -5.86
C PRO A 160 -3.50 -20.79 -6.58
N GLY A 161 -2.37 -20.69 -5.89
CA GLY A 161 -1.16 -20.01 -6.40
C GLY A 161 -1.21 -18.48 -6.40
N GLY A 162 -2.34 -17.87 -6.00
CA GLY A 162 -2.50 -16.41 -5.95
C GLY A 162 -1.70 -15.74 -4.84
N HIS A 163 -1.37 -14.47 -5.05
CA HIS A 163 -0.52 -13.67 -4.17
C HIS A 163 -1.27 -12.46 -3.61
N PHE A 164 -1.09 -12.18 -2.33
CA PHE A 164 -1.52 -10.93 -1.71
C PHE A 164 -0.30 -10.16 -1.21
N LEU A 165 -0.06 -8.97 -1.75
CA LEU A 165 0.98 -8.06 -1.29
C LEU A 165 0.37 -6.91 -0.50
N ILE A 166 0.84 -6.74 0.72
CA ILE A 166 0.61 -5.56 1.54
C ILE A 166 1.92 -4.78 1.50
N GLY A 167 1.98 -3.73 0.69
CA GLY A 167 3.21 -3.00 0.42
C GLY A 167 3.29 -1.67 1.16
N ASP A 168 4.52 -1.23 1.36
CA ASP A 168 4.87 0.08 1.90
C ASP A 168 4.33 0.31 3.32
N ILE A 169 4.48 -0.69 4.19
CA ILE A 169 4.01 -0.67 5.58
C ILE A 169 4.99 0.14 6.42
N PRO A 170 4.59 1.29 6.99
CA PRO A 170 5.42 1.98 7.96
C PRO A 170 5.53 1.16 9.25
N ASN A 171 6.75 0.89 9.72
CA ASN A 171 7.00 0.14 10.94
C ASN A 171 7.75 1.00 11.95
N ILE A 172 7.08 1.37 13.05
CA ILE A 172 7.67 2.24 14.08
C ILE A 172 8.84 1.57 14.80
N SER A 173 8.82 0.25 14.98
CA SER A 173 9.94 -0.49 15.58
C SER A 173 11.18 -0.45 14.67
N MET A 174 10.97 -0.62 13.36
CA MET A 174 12.03 -0.51 12.35
C MET A 174 12.58 0.92 12.28
N ARG A 175 11.70 1.94 12.31
CA ARG A 175 12.09 3.35 12.37
C ARG A 175 12.96 3.64 13.60
N LYS A 176 12.57 3.17 14.79
CA LYS A 176 13.34 3.35 16.03
C LYS A 176 14.72 2.68 15.93
N ARG A 177 14.79 1.43 15.43
CA ARG A 177 16.08 0.74 15.22
C ARG A 177 16.99 1.51 14.26
N PHE A 178 16.44 1.99 13.13
CA PHE A 178 17.23 2.74 12.16
C PHE A 178 17.77 4.05 12.73
N PHE A 179 16.91 4.92 13.25
CA PHE A 179 17.33 6.23 13.74
C PHE A 179 18.15 6.18 15.04
N SER A 180 18.22 5.06 15.73
CA SER A 180 19.13 4.83 16.86
C SER A 180 20.53 4.41 16.42
N SER A 181 20.71 4.00 15.15
CA SER A 181 22.00 3.55 14.61
C SER A 181 22.83 4.73 14.11
N GLU A 182 24.16 4.53 13.96
CA GLU A 182 25.06 5.54 13.39
C GLU A 182 24.65 5.91 11.95
N ASN A 183 24.25 4.91 11.13
CA ASN A 183 23.78 5.15 9.77
C ASN A 183 22.49 6.00 9.77
N GLY A 184 21.58 5.75 10.68
CA GLY A 184 20.35 6.52 10.80
C GLY A 184 20.59 7.96 11.25
N VAL A 185 21.53 8.18 12.16
CA VAL A 185 21.96 9.52 12.56
C VAL A 185 22.58 10.28 11.38
N ALA A 186 23.52 9.67 10.68
CA ALA A 186 24.14 10.28 9.49
C ALA A 186 23.11 10.60 8.40
N HIS A 187 22.17 9.69 8.15
CA HIS A 187 21.06 9.92 7.21
C HIS A 187 20.19 11.11 7.63
N HIS A 188 19.83 11.20 8.92
CA HIS A 188 19.02 12.30 9.44
C HIS A 188 19.72 13.65 9.29
N GLN A 189 21.01 13.71 9.65
CA GLN A 189 21.83 14.91 9.54
C GLN A 189 21.98 15.38 8.09
N ALA A 190 22.20 14.44 7.17
CA ALA A 190 22.28 14.73 5.74
C ALA A 190 20.94 15.25 5.18
N PHE A 191 19.81 14.66 5.61
CA PHE A 191 18.47 15.04 5.14
C PHE A 191 18.04 16.41 5.70
N THR A 192 18.34 16.70 6.97
CA THR A 192 17.92 17.94 7.63
C THR A 192 18.90 19.09 7.44
N GLY A 193 20.14 18.82 7.01
CA GLY A 193 21.24 19.79 6.97
C GLY A 193 21.66 20.28 8.38
N SER A 194 21.38 19.49 9.42
CA SER A 194 21.61 19.82 10.83
C SER A 194 22.50 18.77 11.49
N GLU A 195 23.34 19.18 12.45
CA GLU A 195 24.13 18.24 13.26
C GLU A 195 23.31 17.57 14.39
N ALA A 196 22.03 17.95 14.54
CA ALA A 196 21.14 17.36 15.55
C ALA A 196 20.94 15.86 15.33
N ARG A 197 20.92 15.11 16.43
CA ARG A 197 20.57 13.68 16.37
C ARG A 197 19.05 13.53 16.30
N PRO A 198 18.54 12.49 15.59
CA PRO A 198 17.12 12.22 15.59
C PRO A 198 16.64 11.84 17.00
N SER A 199 15.45 12.33 17.37
CA SER A 199 14.81 11.91 18.63
C SER A 199 14.23 10.50 18.46
N VAL A 200 14.65 9.58 19.33
CA VAL A 200 14.13 8.21 19.39
C VAL A 200 13.82 7.88 20.84
N GLU A 201 12.56 7.56 21.12
CA GLU A 201 12.10 7.18 22.45
C GLU A 201 11.71 5.69 22.45
N PHE A 202 12.35 4.92 23.33
CA PHE A 202 11.95 3.55 23.67
C PHE A 202 11.04 3.56 24.90
N ASN A 203 10.39 2.43 25.17
CA ASN A 203 9.45 2.28 26.30
C ASN A 203 8.27 3.27 26.26
N ARG A 204 7.84 3.63 25.07
CA ARG A 204 6.70 4.49 24.82
C ARG A 204 5.66 3.71 24.00
N ILE A 205 4.40 3.81 24.38
CA ILE A 205 3.28 3.29 23.58
C ILE A 205 3.05 4.26 22.42
N GLU A 206 3.12 3.72 21.20
CA GLU A 206 2.85 4.44 19.98
C GLU A 206 1.45 4.08 19.50
N ALA A 207 0.45 4.82 19.98
CA ALA A 207 -0.93 4.60 19.59
C ALA A 207 -1.11 4.75 18.08
N ASP A 208 -1.93 3.90 17.49
CA ASP A 208 -2.33 3.93 16.09
C ASP A 208 -1.17 3.75 15.08
N GLN A 209 -0.01 3.26 15.53
CA GLN A 209 1.15 2.98 14.69
C GLN A 209 1.43 1.48 14.58
N ILE A 210 1.75 1.04 13.37
CA ILE A 210 2.14 -0.36 13.12
C ILE A 210 3.57 -0.57 13.63
N ASP A 211 3.76 -1.64 14.39
CA ASP A 211 5.03 -2.12 14.90
C ASP A 211 5.33 -3.56 14.45
N ASP A 212 6.47 -4.12 14.89
CA ASP A 212 6.84 -5.50 14.58
C ASP A 212 5.77 -6.51 15.02
N SER A 213 5.05 -6.25 16.12
CA SER A 213 4.05 -7.19 16.63
C SER A 213 2.83 -7.27 15.71
N VAL A 214 2.40 -6.16 15.12
CA VAL A 214 1.31 -6.10 14.15
C VAL A 214 1.70 -6.84 12.88
N VAL A 215 2.89 -6.55 12.33
CA VAL A 215 3.40 -7.20 11.11
C VAL A 215 3.49 -8.71 11.29
N LEU A 216 4.09 -9.17 12.39
CA LEU A 216 4.23 -10.60 12.70
C LEU A 216 2.88 -11.27 12.99
N SER A 217 1.92 -10.55 13.58
CA SER A 217 0.56 -11.06 13.81
C SER A 217 -0.20 -11.29 12.51
N ILE A 218 -0.06 -10.41 11.51
CA ILE A 218 -0.66 -10.59 10.18
C ILE A 218 -0.08 -11.85 9.52
N VAL A 219 1.25 -12.01 9.51
CA VAL A 219 1.92 -13.19 8.97
C VAL A 219 1.49 -14.46 9.71
N GLY A 220 1.45 -14.42 11.05
CA GLY A 220 1.00 -15.54 11.88
C GLY A 220 -0.45 -15.95 11.57
N ARG A 221 -1.34 -14.98 11.41
CA ARG A 221 -2.75 -15.21 11.06
C ARG A 221 -2.90 -15.87 9.67
N ALA A 222 -2.19 -15.36 8.66
CA ALA A 222 -2.20 -15.96 7.34
C ALA A 222 -1.70 -17.41 7.36
N ARG A 223 -0.61 -17.69 8.08
CA ARG A 223 -0.06 -19.06 8.23
C ARG A 223 -1.03 -19.98 8.96
N ALA A 224 -1.67 -19.51 10.02
CA ALA A 224 -2.68 -20.28 10.74
C ALA A 224 -3.91 -20.61 9.87
N ALA A 225 -4.22 -19.76 8.86
CA ALA A 225 -5.27 -20.00 7.88
C ALA A 225 -4.83 -20.88 6.69
N GLY A 226 -3.58 -21.39 6.69
CA GLY A 226 -3.07 -22.30 5.65
C GLY A 226 -2.36 -21.63 4.48
N PHE A 227 -2.07 -20.34 4.56
CA PHE A 227 -1.30 -19.60 3.56
C PHE A 227 0.19 -19.56 3.91
N HIS A 228 1.05 -19.34 2.93
CA HIS A 228 2.42 -18.94 3.20
C HIS A 228 2.48 -17.42 3.41
N GLY A 229 3.18 -16.96 4.43
CA GLY A 229 3.33 -15.53 4.72
C GLY A 229 4.80 -15.18 4.98
N PHE A 230 5.25 -14.07 4.40
CA PHE A 230 6.64 -13.59 4.44
C PHE A 230 6.66 -12.09 4.71
N VAL A 231 7.62 -11.65 5.52
CA VAL A 231 8.00 -10.23 5.60
C VAL A 231 9.14 -10.01 4.61
N LEU A 232 9.02 -9.03 3.75
CA LEU A 232 10.00 -8.69 2.72
C LEU A 232 10.56 -7.28 2.97
N PRO A 233 11.86 -7.08 2.85
CA PRO A 233 12.44 -5.74 2.86
C PRO A 233 12.06 -4.98 1.58
N GLN A 234 11.99 -3.66 1.68
CA GLN A 234 11.94 -2.81 0.50
C GLN A 234 13.34 -2.59 -0.07
N PRO A 235 13.50 -2.51 -1.40
CA PRO A 235 14.74 -2.10 -2.03
C PRO A 235 15.18 -0.71 -1.54
N PRO A 236 16.49 -0.48 -1.32
CA PRO A 236 16.98 0.76 -0.73
C PRO A 236 16.71 2.02 -1.58
N GLU A 237 16.43 1.84 -2.88
CA GLU A 237 16.05 2.90 -3.81
C GLU A 237 14.61 3.38 -3.65
N LEU A 238 13.78 2.68 -2.86
CA LEU A 238 12.41 3.11 -2.56
C LEU A 238 12.38 4.14 -1.42
N PRO A 239 11.43 5.08 -1.46
CA PRO A 239 11.33 6.10 -0.43
C PRO A 239 11.07 5.47 0.94
N MET A 240 11.82 5.91 1.93
CA MET A 240 11.67 5.44 3.31
C MET A 240 11.89 3.93 3.54
N ALA A 241 12.57 3.22 2.62
CA ALA A 241 12.85 1.78 2.71
C ALA A 241 13.54 1.36 4.03
N ASN A 242 14.24 2.29 4.68
CA ASN A 242 14.92 2.07 5.95
C ASN A 242 13.96 1.97 7.17
N ARG A 243 12.67 2.20 6.98
CA ARG A 243 11.63 2.16 8.02
C ARG A 243 10.29 1.65 7.53
N ARG A 244 10.28 1.00 6.37
CA ARG A 244 9.11 0.39 5.75
C ARG A 244 9.45 -1.01 5.26
N GLU A 245 8.48 -1.87 5.26
CA GLU A 245 8.59 -3.26 4.81
C GLU A 245 7.28 -3.71 4.16
N ASP A 246 7.31 -4.88 3.53
CA ASP A 246 6.16 -5.45 2.86
C ASP A 246 5.81 -6.82 3.45
N ILE A 247 4.55 -7.22 3.37
CA ILE A 247 4.11 -8.59 3.64
C ILE A 247 3.64 -9.20 2.34
N LEU A 248 4.21 -10.36 1.99
CA LEU A 248 3.74 -11.19 0.88
C LEU A 248 3.06 -12.43 1.44
N ILE A 249 1.82 -12.67 1.01
CA ILE A 249 1.05 -13.87 1.37
C ILE A 249 0.74 -14.63 0.09
N VAL A 250 0.94 -15.93 0.11
CA VAL A 250 0.74 -16.82 -1.04
C VAL A 250 -0.24 -17.92 -0.67
N ARG A 251 -1.26 -18.13 -1.47
CA ARG A 251 -2.13 -19.30 -1.36
C ARG A 251 -1.43 -20.49 -2.02
N PRO A 252 -1.15 -21.60 -1.30
CA PRO A 252 -0.55 -22.79 -1.89
C PRO A 252 -1.46 -23.45 -2.94
#